data_93eebdd6e0642dfff096f8fc81f47d8c
#
_entry.id   93eebdd6e0642dfff096f8fc81f47d8c
#
_cell.length_a   1.000
_cell.length_b   1.000
_cell.length_c   1.000
_cell.angle_alpha   90.00
_cell.angle_beta   90.00
_cell.angle_gamma   90.00
#
_symmetry.space_group_name_H-M   'P 1'
#
loop_
_entity.id
_entity.type
_entity.pdbx_description
1 polymer ?
#
loop_
_entity_poly.entity_id
_entity_poly.type
_entity_poly.pdbx_seq_one_letter_code
_entity_poly.pdbx_strand_id
1 'polypeptide(L)'
;MDFLPRLRRLVRRPASGYKVGLRRPTSIRRRDSVREDAVRVKLSEDPNDAQAFRALAEMVRRRAAEMGPDGDPLTAPQDEVEQEKQRAADLAVWALAEELAGHPRAWYPLIELARLSVHDDHEGALRRLATAAERDPSGQALLEGLAVLRDAGLPVEALGLGVGHWRVKEQPVEIARQLVLAAIEADRPLEAKHHLAALDLHPDRAAAARLRPELEAAVARAEQQIAGT
;
A
#
# COMPACT_ATOMS: atom_id res chain seq x y z
N MET A 1 1.14 25.20 0.44
CA MET A 1 2.30 24.77 1.23
C MET A 1 3.16 23.90 0.32
N ASP A 2 4.21 24.50 -0.24
CA ASP A 2 5.00 23.86 -1.31
C ASP A 2 6.13 23.03 -0.73
N PHE A 3 5.88 21.74 -0.49
CA PHE A 3 6.93 20.76 -0.14
C PHE A 3 7.61 20.13 -1.38
N LEU A 4 7.05 20.30 -2.55
CA LEU A 4 7.45 19.62 -3.78
C LEU A 4 8.77 20.04 -4.45
N PRO A 5 9.32 21.28 -4.32
CA PRO A 5 10.52 21.64 -5.05
C PRO A 5 11.84 21.04 -4.51
N ARG A 6 11.85 20.59 -3.25
CA ARG A 6 13.09 20.08 -2.61
C ARG A 6 13.42 18.62 -2.93
N LEU A 7 12.39 17.79 -3.20
CA LEU A 7 12.56 16.36 -3.47
C LEU A 7 13.18 16.08 -4.86
N ARG A 8 12.88 16.90 -5.86
CA ARG A 8 13.51 16.77 -7.21
C ARG A 8 15.01 16.97 -7.24
N ARG A 9 15.59 17.66 -6.25
CA ARG A 9 17.02 17.89 -6.16
C ARG A 9 17.80 16.74 -5.51
N LEU A 10 17.16 15.92 -4.68
CA LEU A 10 17.82 14.78 -4.02
C LEU A 10 18.08 13.60 -4.99
N VAL A 11 17.26 13.45 -6.03
CA VAL A 11 17.38 12.36 -7.01
C VAL A 11 18.42 12.68 -8.11
N ARG A 12 18.85 13.95 -8.29
CA ARG A 12 19.66 14.41 -9.43
C ARG A 12 21.04 14.98 -9.09
N ARG A 13 21.60 14.76 -7.91
CA ARG A 13 22.98 15.22 -7.67
C ARG A 13 24.01 14.13 -7.97
N PRO A 14 24.90 14.34 -8.97
CA PRO A 14 26.12 13.55 -9.07
C PRO A 14 26.99 13.86 -7.84
N ALA A 15 27.46 12.81 -7.20
CA ALA A 15 28.31 12.89 -6.04
C ALA A 15 29.59 13.69 -6.36
N SER A 16 29.74 14.83 -5.69
CA SER A 16 30.99 15.52 -5.59
C SER A 16 31.46 15.49 -4.13
N GLY A 17 32.46 14.69 -3.90
CA GLY A 17 33.57 14.83 -2.99
C GLY A 17 33.39 14.92 -1.47
N TYR A 18 34.14 14.00 -0.80
CA TYR A 18 34.57 13.91 0.61
C TYR A 18 33.61 13.23 1.59
N LYS A 19 33.91 12.16 2.26
CA LYS A 19 35.08 11.56 2.93
C LYS A 19 34.79 10.17 3.51
N VAL A 20 35.81 9.35 3.56
CA VAL A 20 36.19 8.33 4.55
C VAL A 20 35.04 7.76 5.40
N GLY A 21 34.27 6.88 4.82
CA GLY A 21 33.51 5.83 5.50
C GLY A 21 33.85 4.54 4.78
N LEU A 22 33.90 3.43 5.47
CA LEU A 22 34.22 2.09 4.96
C LEU A 22 33.66 1.88 3.55
N ARG A 23 34.50 2.04 2.52
CA ARG A 23 34.10 1.81 1.13
C ARG A 23 33.75 0.34 0.99
N ARG A 24 32.46 0.04 0.83
CA ARG A 24 32.04 -1.27 0.36
C ARG A 24 32.84 -1.62 -0.90
N PRO A 25 33.30 -2.90 -1.04
CA PRO A 25 34.02 -3.32 -2.22
C PRO A 25 33.24 -2.95 -3.48
N THR A 26 33.93 -2.43 -4.50
CA THR A 26 33.34 -2.01 -5.79
C THR A 26 32.51 -3.12 -6.46
N SER A 27 32.82 -4.39 -6.18
CA SER A 27 32.08 -5.55 -6.64
C SER A 27 30.67 -5.66 -6.04
N ILE A 28 30.44 -5.27 -4.78
CA ILE A 28 29.12 -5.31 -4.12
C ILE A 28 28.24 -4.20 -4.71
N ARG A 29 28.76 -2.98 -4.84
CA ARG A 29 28.02 -1.88 -5.48
C ARG A 29 27.60 -2.20 -6.90
N ARG A 30 28.44 -2.87 -7.67
CA ARG A 30 28.14 -3.26 -9.05
C ARG A 30 27.06 -4.33 -9.12
N ARG A 31 27.05 -5.30 -8.18
CA ARG A 31 25.99 -6.32 -8.10
C ARG A 31 24.65 -5.72 -7.70
N ASP A 32 24.64 -4.80 -6.74
CA ASP A 32 23.42 -4.11 -6.30
C ASP A 32 22.83 -3.26 -7.43
N SER A 33 23.68 -2.55 -8.21
CA SER A 33 23.24 -1.79 -9.39
C SER A 33 22.63 -2.67 -10.47
N VAL A 34 23.29 -3.79 -10.84
CA VAL A 34 22.76 -4.71 -11.85
C VAL A 34 21.42 -5.32 -11.42
N ARG A 35 21.27 -5.63 -10.12
CA ARG A 35 20.02 -6.15 -9.58
C ARG A 35 18.91 -5.08 -9.59
N GLU A 36 19.23 -3.84 -9.24
CA GLU A 36 18.32 -2.70 -9.31
C GLU A 36 17.83 -2.48 -10.74
N ASP A 37 18.74 -2.45 -11.71
CA ASP A 37 18.41 -2.28 -13.12
C ASP A 37 17.48 -3.40 -13.63
N ALA A 38 17.74 -4.65 -13.26
CA ALA A 38 16.90 -5.78 -13.62
C ALA A 38 15.47 -5.67 -13.03
N VAL A 39 15.33 -5.17 -11.80
CA VAL A 39 14.02 -4.96 -11.17
C VAL A 39 13.30 -3.78 -11.82
N ARG A 40 14.00 -2.70 -12.16
CA ARG A 40 13.43 -1.56 -12.89
C ARG A 40 12.91 -1.95 -14.28
N VAL A 41 13.62 -2.84 -14.98
CA VAL A 41 13.14 -3.39 -16.26
C VAL A 41 11.81 -4.12 -16.06
N LYS A 42 11.68 -4.99 -15.06
CA LYS A 42 10.41 -5.66 -14.76
C LYS A 42 9.28 -4.67 -14.48
N LEU A 43 9.53 -3.63 -13.68
CA LEU A 43 8.53 -2.61 -13.38
C LEU A 43 8.18 -1.72 -14.58
N SER A 44 9.07 -1.60 -15.57
CA SER A 44 8.75 -0.92 -16.82
C SER A 44 7.82 -1.77 -17.73
N GLU A 45 7.91 -3.09 -17.65
CA GLU A 45 7.04 -4.03 -18.36
C GLU A 45 5.69 -4.19 -17.63
N ASP A 46 5.74 -4.42 -16.30
CA ASP A 46 4.57 -4.49 -15.42
C ASP A 46 4.76 -3.59 -14.19
N PRO A 47 4.16 -2.38 -14.19
CA PRO A 47 4.24 -1.46 -13.06
C PRO A 47 3.50 -1.95 -11.80
N ASN A 48 2.74 -3.04 -11.91
CA ASN A 48 1.96 -3.63 -10.82
C ASN A 48 2.59 -4.92 -10.26
N ASP A 49 3.80 -5.29 -10.69
CA ASP A 49 4.55 -6.40 -10.08
C ASP A 49 4.91 -6.04 -8.63
N ALA A 50 4.06 -6.47 -7.70
CA ALA A 50 4.22 -6.24 -6.26
C ALA A 50 5.55 -6.78 -5.71
N GLN A 51 6.05 -7.89 -6.25
CA GLN A 51 7.32 -8.48 -5.82
C GLN A 51 8.50 -7.63 -6.30
N ALA A 52 8.48 -7.17 -7.53
CA ALA A 52 9.49 -6.28 -8.07
C ALA A 52 9.47 -4.93 -7.34
N PHE A 53 8.29 -4.36 -7.08
CA PHE A 53 8.15 -3.12 -6.31
C PHE A 53 8.76 -3.27 -4.91
N ARG A 54 8.38 -4.29 -4.15
CA ARG A 54 8.91 -4.53 -2.79
C ARG A 54 10.42 -4.72 -2.79
N ALA A 55 10.95 -5.44 -3.78
CA ALA A 55 12.39 -5.64 -3.92
C ALA A 55 13.13 -4.31 -4.17
N LEU A 56 12.58 -3.43 -5.03
CA LEU A 56 13.15 -2.12 -5.30
C LEU A 56 13.00 -1.18 -4.09
N ALA A 57 11.85 -1.17 -3.45
CA ALA A 57 11.58 -0.38 -2.24
C ALA A 57 12.56 -0.73 -1.12
N GLU A 58 12.85 -2.02 -0.91
CA GLU A 58 13.84 -2.47 0.08
C GLU A 58 15.26 -1.99 -0.25
N MET A 59 15.65 -2.02 -1.53
CA MET A 59 16.96 -1.49 -1.95
C MET A 59 17.05 0.02 -1.73
N VAL A 60 15.98 0.76 -2.00
CA VAL A 60 15.92 2.21 -1.82
C VAL A 60 15.91 2.57 -0.34
N ARG A 61 15.13 1.88 0.50
CA ARG A 61 15.14 2.02 1.98
C ARG A 61 16.54 1.83 2.56
N ARG A 62 17.17 0.72 2.22
CA ARG A 62 18.51 0.40 2.72
C ARG A 62 19.53 1.47 2.31
N ARG A 63 19.47 1.97 1.07
CA ARG A 63 20.35 3.03 0.60
C ARG A 63 20.10 4.34 1.34
N ALA A 64 18.85 4.70 1.59
CA ALA A 64 18.51 5.90 2.34
C ALA A 64 18.99 5.82 3.80
N ALA A 65 18.82 4.67 4.45
CA ALA A 65 19.31 4.42 5.81
C ALA A 65 20.84 4.45 5.90
N GLU A 66 21.57 4.01 4.85
CA GLU A 66 23.04 4.03 4.79
C GLU A 66 23.61 5.43 4.57
N MET A 67 22.84 6.34 3.95
CA MET A 67 23.27 7.72 3.73
C MET A 67 23.24 8.57 5.00
N GLY A 68 22.44 8.13 6.00
CA GLY A 68 22.35 8.74 7.34
C GLY A 68 21.84 10.19 7.33
N PRO A 69 21.54 10.74 8.49
CA PRO A 69 21.29 12.17 8.62
C PRO A 69 22.60 12.96 8.44
N ASP A 70 22.51 14.17 7.87
CA ASP A 70 23.65 15.10 7.69
C ASP A 70 24.19 15.70 9.03
N GLY A 71 23.82 15.12 10.19
CA GLY A 71 24.21 15.54 11.53
C GLY A 71 25.39 14.74 12.10
N ASP A 72 26.05 15.31 13.13
CA ASP A 72 27.10 14.63 13.87
C ASP A 72 26.52 13.48 14.70
N PRO A 73 26.81 12.21 14.37
CA PRO A 73 26.23 11.04 15.05
C PRO A 73 26.68 10.91 16.52
N LEU A 74 27.62 11.74 16.98
CA LEU A 74 28.13 11.69 18.35
C LEU A 74 27.33 12.58 19.30
N THR A 75 26.48 13.47 18.81
CA THR A 75 25.74 14.45 19.61
C THR A 75 24.24 14.23 19.67
N ALA A 76 23.65 13.45 18.76
CA ALA A 76 22.20 13.18 18.75
C ALA A 76 21.85 11.92 19.57
N PRO A 77 20.73 11.91 20.30
CA PRO A 77 20.18 10.71 20.94
C PRO A 77 19.95 9.61 19.90
N GLN A 78 20.22 8.35 20.27
CA GLN A 78 20.11 7.21 19.34
C GLN A 78 18.70 7.06 18.76
N ASP A 79 17.67 7.37 19.55
CA ASP A 79 16.26 7.29 19.12
C ASP A 79 15.94 8.33 18.03
N GLU A 80 16.50 9.52 18.10
CA GLU A 80 16.33 10.57 17.07
C GLU A 80 16.99 10.18 15.76
N VAL A 81 18.19 9.63 15.83
CA VAL A 81 18.95 9.14 14.66
C VAL A 81 18.18 8.02 13.95
N GLU A 82 17.60 7.09 14.70
CA GLU A 82 16.82 5.99 14.12
C GLU A 82 15.50 6.49 13.50
N GLN A 83 14.82 7.44 14.16
CA GLN A 83 13.62 8.08 13.61
C GLN A 83 13.92 8.84 12.31
N GLU A 84 15.04 9.55 12.23
CA GLU A 84 15.46 10.25 11.00
C GLU A 84 15.77 9.27 9.87
N LYS A 85 16.47 8.17 10.16
CA LYS A 85 16.71 7.10 9.17
C LYS A 85 15.40 6.50 8.66
N GLN A 86 14.46 6.23 9.55
CA GLN A 86 13.16 5.70 9.18
C GLN A 86 12.39 6.69 8.29
N ARG A 87 12.35 7.97 8.66
CA ARG A 87 11.73 9.02 7.83
C ARG A 87 12.38 9.14 6.45
N ALA A 88 13.72 9.09 6.40
CA ALA A 88 14.44 9.12 5.13
C ALA A 88 14.13 7.90 4.26
N ALA A 89 14.00 6.74 4.86
CA ALA A 89 13.63 5.50 4.20
C ALA A 89 12.20 5.57 3.64
N ASP A 90 11.25 6.06 4.41
CA ASP A 90 9.85 6.20 3.98
C ASP A 90 9.69 7.25 2.87
N LEU A 91 10.40 8.38 2.97
CA LEU A 91 10.45 9.37 1.89
C LEU A 91 11.05 8.82 0.59
N ALA A 92 12.04 7.95 0.69
CA ALA A 92 12.65 7.34 -0.49
C ALA A 92 11.71 6.34 -1.17
N VAL A 93 10.93 5.58 -0.40
CA VAL A 93 9.87 4.69 -0.94
C VAL A 93 8.72 5.51 -1.51
N TRP A 94 8.33 6.59 -0.85
CA TRP A 94 7.33 7.53 -1.37
C TRP A 94 7.72 8.05 -2.75
N ALA A 95 8.94 8.56 -2.90
CA ALA A 95 9.43 9.10 -4.18
C ALA A 95 9.46 8.03 -5.29
N LEU A 96 9.83 6.78 -4.95
CA LEU A 96 9.77 5.65 -5.87
C LEU A 96 8.33 5.36 -6.31
N ALA A 97 7.40 5.32 -5.35
CA ALA A 97 6.00 5.03 -5.64
C ALA A 97 5.36 6.14 -6.49
N GLU A 98 5.69 7.42 -6.24
CA GLU A 98 5.24 8.54 -7.09
C GLU A 98 5.79 8.45 -8.53
N GLU A 99 7.07 8.09 -8.69
CA GLU A 99 7.67 7.88 -10.00
C GLU A 99 6.89 6.83 -10.81
N LEU A 100 6.62 5.68 -10.18
CA LEU A 100 5.95 4.56 -10.83
C LEU A 100 4.43 4.81 -11.01
N ALA A 101 3.77 5.51 -10.10
CA ALA A 101 2.35 5.86 -10.18
C ALA A 101 2.01 6.77 -11.38
N GLY A 102 3.01 7.44 -11.96
CA GLY A 102 2.87 8.21 -13.21
C GLY A 102 2.50 7.36 -14.43
N HIS A 103 2.71 6.06 -14.40
CA HIS A 103 2.30 5.17 -15.50
C HIS A 103 0.77 4.97 -15.49
N PRO A 104 0.07 5.09 -16.64
CA PRO A 104 -1.41 5.06 -16.70
C PRO A 104 -2.05 3.76 -16.16
N ARG A 105 -1.35 2.64 -16.27
CA ARG A 105 -1.82 1.33 -15.80
C ARG A 105 -1.34 0.97 -14.39
N ALA A 106 -0.52 1.85 -13.78
CA ALA A 106 0.00 1.58 -12.44
C ALA A 106 -1.09 1.78 -11.39
N TRP A 107 -1.51 0.72 -10.75
CA TRP A 107 -2.39 0.75 -9.60
C TRP A 107 -1.66 0.36 -8.30
N TYR A 108 -0.71 -0.58 -8.35
CA TYR A 108 0.00 -1.04 -7.15
C TYR A 108 0.82 0.07 -6.46
N PRO A 109 1.59 0.92 -7.19
CA PRO A 109 2.25 2.06 -6.57
C PRO A 109 1.30 3.05 -5.89
N LEU A 110 0.05 3.20 -6.39
CA LEU A 110 -0.97 4.04 -5.74
C LEU A 110 -1.43 3.43 -4.40
N ILE A 111 -1.56 2.10 -4.32
CA ILE A 111 -1.85 1.40 -3.06
C ILE A 111 -0.75 1.65 -2.04
N GLU A 112 0.52 1.56 -2.45
CA GLU A 112 1.65 1.81 -1.54
C GLU A 112 1.72 3.27 -1.08
N LEU A 113 1.44 4.25 -1.96
CA LEU A 113 1.31 5.66 -1.58
C LEU A 113 0.19 5.87 -0.57
N ALA A 114 -0.96 5.23 -0.78
CA ALA A 114 -2.08 5.32 0.16
C ALA A 114 -1.71 4.71 1.51
N ARG A 115 -1.06 3.54 1.54
CA ARG A 115 -0.58 2.87 2.75
C ARG A 115 0.37 3.76 3.57
N LEU A 116 1.26 4.48 2.91
CA LEU A 116 2.22 5.38 3.54
C LEU A 116 1.57 6.68 4.07
N SER A 117 0.41 7.07 3.56
CA SER A 117 -0.19 8.37 3.85
C SER A 117 -1.55 8.32 4.53
N VAL A 118 -2.13 7.15 4.74
CA VAL A 118 -3.51 7.00 5.20
C VAL A 118 -3.80 7.70 6.54
N HIS A 119 -2.81 7.82 7.40
CA HIS A 119 -2.94 8.50 8.69
C HIS A 119 -2.65 10.01 8.63
N ASP A 120 -1.81 10.47 7.69
CA ASP A 120 -1.35 11.86 7.60
C ASP A 120 -2.11 12.66 6.52
N ASP A 121 -2.47 12.01 5.40
CA ASP A 121 -3.21 12.58 4.26
C ASP A 121 -4.37 11.64 3.88
N HIS A 122 -5.36 11.58 4.75
CA HIS A 122 -6.52 10.69 4.63
C HIS A 122 -7.25 10.86 3.29
N GLU A 123 -7.59 12.11 2.93
CA GLU A 123 -8.27 12.38 1.66
C GLU A 123 -7.41 12.02 0.44
N GLY A 124 -6.12 12.29 0.50
CA GLY A 124 -5.19 11.91 -0.57
C GLY A 124 -5.08 10.39 -0.70
N ALA A 125 -5.05 9.66 0.41
CA ALA A 125 -5.05 8.21 0.40
C ALA A 125 -6.32 7.64 -0.25
N LEU A 126 -7.49 8.13 0.11
CA LEU A 126 -8.76 7.72 -0.50
C LEU A 126 -8.81 7.99 -2.01
N ARG A 127 -8.36 9.18 -2.46
CA ARG A 127 -8.27 9.48 -3.90
C ARG A 127 -7.34 8.53 -4.65
N ARG A 128 -6.20 8.17 -4.05
CA ARG A 128 -5.24 7.21 -4.63
C ARG A 128 -5.85 5.82 -4.75
N LEU A 129 -6.55 5.34 -3.71
CA LEU A 129 -7.22 4.05 -3.70
C LEU A 129 -8.35 3.97 -4.72
N ALA A 130 -9.16 5.01 -4.84
CA ALA A 130 -10.20 5.11 -5.87
C ALA A 130 -9.59 5.06 -7.28
N THR A 131 -8.54 5.85 -7.54
CA THR A 131 -7.82 5.83 -8.82
C THR A 131 -7.19 4.46 -9.10
N ALA A 132 -6.66 3.78 -8.09
CA ALA A 132 -6.12 2.43 -8.25
C ALA A 132 -7.21 1.44 -8.65
N ALA A 133 -8.38 1.49 -8.00
CA ALA A 133 -9.54 0.64 -8.31
C ALA A 133 -10.08 0.90 -9.74
N GLU A 134 -10.06 2.16 -10.20
CA GLU A 134 -10.44 2.53 -11.57
C GLU A 134 -9.45 2.00 -12.62
N ARG A 135 -8.16 1.97 -12.29
CA ARG A 135 -7.10 1.49 -13.21
C ARG A 135 -7.04 -0.03 -13.33
N ASP A 136 -7.64 -0.74 -12.40
CA ASP A 136 -7.62 -2.20 -12.35
C ASP A 136 -9.02 -2.82 -12.44
N PRO A 137 -9.49 -3.17 -13.64
CA PRO A 137 -10.79 -3.83 -13.81
C PRO A 137 -10.84 -5.24 -13.20
N SER A 138 -9.68 -5.86 -12.92
CA SER A 138 -9.64 -7.20 -12.32
C SER A 138 -10.14 -7.22 -10.87
N GLY A 139 -10.16 -6.06 -10.19
CA GLY A 139 -10.54 -5.92 -8.80
C GLY A 139 -9.45 -6.21 -7.78
N GLN A 140 -8.23 -6.52 -8.21
CA GLN A 140 -7.11 -6.76 -7.30
C GLN A 140 -6.73 -5.47 -6.54
N ALA A 141 -6.71 -4.32 -7.24
CA ALA A 141 -6.47 -3.02 -6.61
C ALA A 141 -7.54 -2.67 -5.57
N LEU A 142 -8.82 -2.97 -5.88
CA LEU A 142 -9.90 -2.78 -4.92
C LEU A 142 -9.71 -3.66 -3.69
N LEU A 143 -9.41 -4.94 -3.88
CA LEU A 143 -9.16 -5.88 -2.77
C LEU A 143 -8.04 -5.40 -1.85
N GLU A 144 -6.90 -4.97 -2.40
CA GLU A 144 -5.77 -4.40 -1.66
C GLU A 144 -6.15 -3.08 -0.96
N GLY A 145 -6.89 -2.20 -1.65
CA GLY A 145 -7.33 -0.92 -1.11
C GLY A 145 -8.27 -1.06 0.09
N LEU A 146 -9.20 -2.02 0.02
CA LEU A 146 -10.08 -2.35 1.15
C LEU A 146 -9.28 -2.85 2.35
N ALA A 147 -8.27 -3.69 2.13
CA ALA A 147 -7.40 -4.16 3.19
C ALA A 147 -6.63 -3.00 3.84
N VAL A 148 -6.05 -2.08 3.03
CA VAL A 148 -5.35 -0.90 3.55
C VAL A 148 -6.24 -0.06 4.47
N LEU A 149 -7.48 0.21 4.07
CA LEU A 149 -8.41 1.03 4.87
C LEU A 149 -8.84 0.31 6.15
N ARG A 150 -9.12 -0.99 6.09
CA ARG A 150 -9.47 -1.77 7.29
C ARG A 150 -8.31 -1.85 8.27
N ASP A 151 -7.09 -2.13 7.80
CA ASP A 151 -5.89 -2.19 8.61
C ASP A 151 -5.57 -0.83 9.28
N ALA A 152 -5.96 0.27 8.63
CA ALA A 152 -5.86 1.62 9.18
C ALA A 152 -7.00 1.99 10.16
N GLY A 153 -7.96 1.09 10.42
CA GLY A 153 -9.11 1.36 11.28
C GLY A 153 -10.17 2.27 10.65
N LEU A 154 -10.29 2.25 9.32
CA LEU A 154 -11.18 3.07 8.52
C LEU A 154 -12.24 2.22 7.78
N PRO A 155 -13.08 1.46 8.51
CA PRO A 155 -14.01 0.51 7.89
C PRO A 155 -15.14 1.21 7.12
N VAL A 156 -15.55 2.42 7.52
CA VAL A 156 -16.58 3.19 6.82
C VAL A 156 -16.11 3.61 5.44
N GLU A 157 -14.87 4.05 5.35
CA GLU A 157 -14.22 4.44 4.10
C GLU A 157 -13.99 3.23 3.19
N ALA A 158 -13.65 2.07 3.78
CA ALA A 158 -13.57 0.81 3.05
C ALA A 158 -14.91 0.44 2.42
N LEU A 159 -16.01 0.57 3.15
CA LEU A 159 -17.36 0.37 2.60
C LEU A 159 -17.64 1.34 1.45
N GLY A 160 -17.35 2.63 1.62
CA GLY A 160 -17.53 3.64 0.58
C GLY A 160 -16.76 3.32 -0.70
N LEU A 161 -15.48 2.92 -0.58
CA LEU A 161 -14.65 2.51 -1.70
C LEU A 161 -15.25 1.26 -2.39
N GLY A 162 -15.64 0.25 -1.61
CA GLY A 162 -16.20 -0.98 -2.13
C GLY A 162 -17.52 -0.80 -2.87
N VAL A 163 -18.46 -0.04 -2.29
CA VAL A 163 -19.76 0.26 -2.93
C VAL A 163 -19.57 1.00 -4.25
N GLY A 164 -18.56 1.89 -4.34
CA GLY A 164 -18.29 2.66 -5.56
C GLY A 164 -17.66 1.84 -6.69
N HIS A 165 -16.92 0.78 -6.38
CA HIS A 165 -16.05 0.10 -7.36
C HIS A 165 -16.28 -1.40 -7.52
N TRP A 166 -16.97 -2.08 -6.57
CA TRP A 166 -17.18 -3.52 -6.65
C TRP A 166 -18.20 -3.93 -7.69
N ARG A 167 -17.78 -4.81 -8.58
CA ARG A 167 -18.61 -5.45 -9.61
C ARG A 167 -18.70 -6.95 -9.32
N VAL A 168 -19.74 -7.35 -8.61
CA VAL A 168 -19.90 -8.72 -8.07
C VAL A 168 -19.78 -9.83 -9.13
N LYS A 169 -20.11 -9.55 -10.39
CA LYS A 169 -20.10 -10.54 -11.49
C LYS A 169 -18.76 -10.64 -12.23
N GLU A 170 -17.85 -9.69 -11.99
CA GLU A 170 -16.64 -9.51 -12.79
C GLU A 170 -15.36 -9.65 -11.95
N GLN A 171 -15.45 -9.36 -10.66
CA GLN A 171 -14.30 -9.22 -9.78
C GLN A 171 -14.25 -10.34 -8.72
N PRO A 172 -13.11 -10.53 -8.04
CA PRO A 172 -12.91 -11.61 -7.08
C PRO A 172 -13.93 -11.62 -5.95
N VAL A 173 -14.34 -12.82 -5.54
CA VAL A 173 -15.31 -13.03 -4.44
C VAL A 173 -14.75 -12.58 -3.09
N GLU A 174 -13.45 -12.52 -2.94
CA GLU A 174 -12.73 -12.05 -1.75
C GLU A 174 -13.05 -10.59 -1.40
N ILE A 175 -13.48 -9.79 -2.39
CA ILE A 175 -13.97 -8.42 -2.16
C ILE A 175 -15.22 -8.44 -1.28
N ALA A 176 -16.16 -9.38 -1.50
CA ALA A 176 -17.31 -9.54 -0.63
C ALA A 176 -16.91 -9.81 0.82
N ARG A 177 -15.87 -10.63 1.03
CA ARG A 177 -15.31 -10.88 2.36
C ARG A 177 -14.83 -9.59 3.01
N GLN A 178 -14.07 -8.77 2.29
CA GLN A 178 -13.58 -7.49 2.81
C GLN A 178 -14.74 -6.56 3.19
N LEU A 179 -15.78 -6.48 2.37
CA LEU A 179 -16.95 -5.63 2.63
C LEU A 179 -17.78 -6.11 3.82
N VAL A 180 -18.01 -7.42 3.95
CA VAL A 180 -18.72 -7.99 5.12
C VAL A 180 -17.95 -7.68 6.39
N LEU A 181 -16.63 -7.87 6.40
CA LEU A 181 -15.81 -7.60 7.57
C LEU A 181 -15.74 -6.09 7.88
N ALA A 182 -15.60 -5.23 6.87
CA ALA A 182 -15.65 -3.79 7.05
C ALA A 182 -17.00 -3.32 7.63
N ALA A 183 -18.13 -3.92 7.19
CA ALA A 183 -19.44 -3.59 7.73
C ALA A 183 -19.59 -4.01 9.21
N ILE A 184 -19.02 -5.15 9.59
CA ILE A 184 -18.96 -5.59 10.98
C ILE A 184 -18.10 -4.62 11.83
N GLU A 185 -16.92 -4.27 11.35
CA GLU A 185 -16.00 -3.33 12.02
C GLU A 185 -16.57 -1.91 12.14
N ALA A 186 -17.50 -1.54 11.25
CA ALA A 186 -18.23 -0.28 11.28
C ALA A 186 -19.51 -0.32 12.13
N ASP A 187 -19.79 -1.42 12.87
CA ASP A 187 -21.03 -1.64 13.61
C ASP A 187 -22.31 -1.58 12.76
N ARG A 188 -22.24 -2.08 11.50
CA ARG A 188 -23.32 -2.07 10.52
C ARG A 188 -23.76 -3.49 10.11
N PRO A 189 -24.35 -4.30 11.02
CA PRO A 189 -24.66 -5.71 10.75
C PRO A 189 -25.67 -5.91 9.61
N LEU A 190 -26.59 -4.99 9.41
CA LEU A 190 -27.53 -5.05 8.28
C LEU A 190 -26.84 -4.87 6.94
N GLU A 191 -25.83 -3.99 6.86
CA GLU A 191 -25.01 -3.79 5.66
C GLU A 191 -24.13 -5.03 5.42
N ALA A 192 -23.56 -5.62 6.48
CA ALA A 192 -22.84 -6.88 6.41
C ALA A 192 -23.68 -8.01 5.81
N LYS A 193 -24.95 -8.15 6.24
CA LYS A 193 -25.91 -9.11 5.64
C LYS A 193 -26.19 -8.83 4.17
N HIS A 194 -26.28 -7.56 3.80
CA HIS A 194 -26.49 -7.18 2.40
C HIS A 194 -25.31 -7.61 1.53
N HIS A 195 -24.08 -7.35 1.96
CA HIS A 195 -22.88 -7.79 1.24
C HIS A 195 -22.72 -9.31 1.23
N LEU A 196 -23.10 -9.98 2.31
CA LEU A 196 -23.14 -11.45 2.37
C LEU A 196 -24.14 -12.03 1.34
N ALA A 197 -25.32 -11.44 1.20
CA ALA A 197 -26.33 -11.86 0.22
C ALA A 197 -25.84 -11.64 -1.23
N ALA A 198 -24.98 -10.67 -1.48
CA ALA A 198 -24.39 -10.43 -2.80
C ALA A 198 -23.55 -11.62 -3.31
N LEU A 199 -23.06 -12.50 -2.43
CA LEU A 199 -22.41 -13.76 -2.82
C LEU A 199 -23.30 -14.65 -3.70
N ASP A 200 -24.61 -14.57 -3.55
CA ASP A 200 -25.57 -15.34 -4.36
C ASP A 200 -25.58 -14.90 -5.84
N LEU A 201 -25.08 -13.71 -6.12
CA LEU A 201 -24.96 -13.16 -7.47
C LEU A 201 -23.62 -13.46 -8.13
N HIS A 202 -22.63 -13.95 -7.35
CA HIS A 202 -21.28 -14.19 -7.87
C HIS A 202 -21.26 -15.41 -8.81
N PRO A 203 -20.57 -15.33 -9.97
CA PRO A 203 -20.55 -16.43 -10.95
C PRO A 203 -19.79 -17.66 -10.43
N ASP A 204 -18.72 -17.48 -9.66
CA ASP A 204 -18.00 -18.59 -9.00
C ASP A 204 -18.76 -19.05 -7.74
N ARG A 205 -19.75 -19.91 -7.97
CA ARG A 205 -20.57 -20.48 -6.89
C ARG A 205 -19.75 -21.30 -5.89
N ALA A 206 -18.68 -21.95 -6.35
CA ALA A 206 -17.85 -22.77 -5.49
C ALA A 206 -17.01 -21.92 -4.54
N ALA A 207 -16.42 -20.84 -5.01
CA ALA A 207 -15.70 -19.89 -4.17
C ALA A 207 -16.66 -19.18 -3.18
N ALA A 208 -17.81 -18.72 -3.64
CA ALA A 208 -18.84 -18.12 -2.78
C ALA A 208 -19.31 -19.07 -1.67
N ALA A 209 -19.56 -20.35 -2.01
CA ALA A 209 -19.96 -21.36 -1.04
C ALA A 209 -18.88 -21.67 0.01
N ARG A 210 -17.60 -21.59 -0.33
CA ARG A 210 -16.49 -21.75 0.63
C ARG A 210 -16.38 -20.60 1.63
N LEU A 211 -16.63 -19.36 1.18
CA LEU A 211 -16.53 -18.17 2.05
C LEU A 211 -17.77 -18.00 2.96
N ARG A 212 -18.95 -18.43 2.50
CA ARG A 212 -20.23 -18.18 3.16
C ARG A 212 -20.26 -18.58 4.64
N PRO A 213 -19.87 -19.82 5.05
CA PRO A 213 -20.02 -20.23 6.46
C PRO A 213 -19.18 -19.36 7.43
N GLU A 214 -17.98 -18.97 7.02
CA GLU A 214 -17.11 -18.07 7.81
C GLU A 214 -17.78 -16.72 8.01
N LEU A 215 -18.33 -16.15 6.94
CA LEU A 215 -18.94 -14.82 6.97
C LEU A 215 -20.28 -14.82 7.70
N GLU A 216 -21.11 -15.85 7.55
CA GLU A 216 -22.36 -16.02 8.31
C GLU A 216 -22.08 -16.09 9.82
N ALA A 217 -21.06 -16.86 10.21
CA ALA A 217 -20.66 -16.94 11.61
C ALA A 217 -20.11 -15.60 12.13
N ALA A 218 -19.39 -14.82 11.31
CA ALA A 218 -18.90 -13.50 11.69
C ALA A 218 -20.06 -12.52 11.91
N VAL A 219 -21.00 -12.46 10.99
CA VAL A 219 -22.21 -11.62 11.11
C VAL A 219 -23.03 -11.98 12.33
N ALA A 220 -23.28 -13.28 12.58
CA ALA A 220 -24.05 -13.74 13.73
C ALA A 220 -23.38 -13.33 15.06
N ARG A 221 -22.05 -13.43 15.16
CA ARG A 221 -21.29 -12.96 16.34
C ARG A 221 -21.44 -11.45 16.56
N ALA A 222 -21.33 -10.65 15.50
CA ALA A 222 -21.50 -9.20 15.59
C ALA A 222 -22.90 -8.81 16.08
N GLU A 223 -23.95 -9.49 15.58
CA GLU A 223 -25.33 -9.25 16.03
C GLU A 223 -25.54 -9.60 17.52
N GLN A 224 -24.93 -10.71 17.99
CA GLN A 224 -24.99 -11.10 19.40
C GLN A 224 -24.29 -10.09 20.30
N GLN A 225 -23.17 -9.52 19.89
CA GLN A 225 -22.45 -8.50 20.63
C GLN A 225 -23.30 -7.23 20.81
N ILE A 226 -23.97 -6.78 19.74
CA ILE A 226 -24.83 -5.60 19.77
C ILE A 226 -26.09 -5.86 20.64
N ALA A 227 -26.67 -7.05 20.56
CA ALA A 227 -27.86 -7.40 21.34
C ALA A 227 -27.60 -7.59 22.84
N GLY A 228 -26.35 -7.83 23.24
CA GLY A 228 -25.91 -8.01 24.62
C GLY A 228 -25.44 -6.73 25.31
N THR A 229 -25.39 -5.60 24.59
CA THR A 229 -25.01 -4.27 25.10
C THR A 229 -26.25 -3.44 25.39
#